data_b6a035462cbcdcac5cb0e706ba6a930a
#
_entry.id   b6a035462cbcdcac5cb0e706ba6a930a
#
_cell.length_a   1.000
_cell.length_b   1.000
_cell.length_c   1.000
_cell.angle_alpha   90.00
_cell.angle_beta   90.00
_cell.angle_gamma   90.00
#
_symmetry.space_group_name_H-M   'P 1'
#
loop_
_entity.id
_entity.type
_entity.pdbx_description
1 polymer ?
#
loop_
_entity_poly.entity_id
_entity_poly.type
_entity_poly.pdbx_seq_one_letter_code
_entity_poly.pdbx_strand_id
1 'polypeptide(L)'
;MNHISNPLEGVEVHSLDFFNLPSPHIKPKHMLALYKKIKQEAAAYDGIVITHGTDTLEETAYFLDTMEIPHIPIVLTGAMRSSNELGSDGVYNYLSALRVASDDKAADKGVLVVMNDEIHAAKYVTKTHTTNVSTFQTPTHGPLGLIMKHEILYFKTAEPRVRFDLDHIQGLVPIVPVYAGMTEELL
;
A
#
# COMPACT_ATOMS: atom_id res chain seq x y z
N MET A 1 13.98 13.96 3.65
CA MET A 1 14.07 12.62 4.29
C MET A 1 15.53 12.36 4.58
N ASN A 2 15.88 11.98 5.82
CA ASN A 2 17.23 11.51 6.11
C ASN A 2 17.44 10.23 5.30
N HIS A 3 18.59 10.11 4.64
CA HIS A 3 18.98 8.90 3.93
C HIS A 3 18.97 7.72 4.89
N ILE A 4 17.92 6.90 4.81
CA ILE A 4 17.92 5.61 5.48
C ILE A 4 18.93 4.78 4.69
N SER A 5 20.05 4.43 5.32
CA SER A 5 21.00 3.51 4.71
C SER A 5 20.27 2.21 4.40
N ASN A 6 20.31 1.79 3.14
CA ASN A 6 19.71 0.50 2.74
C ASN A 6 20.52 -0.64 3.38
N PRO A 7 19.97 -1.37 4.36
CA PRO A 7 20.65 -2.48 5.00
C PRO A 7 20.47 -3.80 4.24
N LEU A 8 19.77 -3.80 3.09
CA LEU A 8 19.56 -4.99 2.28
C LEU A 8 20.72 -5.11 1.29
N GLU A 9 21.54 -6.14 1.48
CA GLU A 9 22.63 -6.47 0.58
C GLU A 9 22.09 -6.80 -0.83
N GLY A 10 22.70 -6.18 -1.85
CA GLY A 10 22.33 -6.43 -3.25
C GLY A 10 21.08 -5.66 -3.74
N VAL A 11 20.47 -4.80 -2.92
CA VAL A 11 19.32 -3.98 -3.33
C VAL A 11 19.77 -2.52 -3.53
N GLU A 12 19.57 -1.99 -4.73
CA GLU A 12 19.76 -0.57 -5.02
C GLU A 12 18.40 0.15 -4.93
N VAL A 13 18.36 1.27 -4.20
CA VAL A 13 17.12 2.01 -3.96
C VAL A 13 17.19 3.40 -4.57
N HIS A 14 16.30 3.69 -5.50
CA HIS A 14 16.09 5.01 -6.07
C HIS A 14 14.86 5.66 -5.45
N SER A 15 15.03 6.78 -4.77
CA SER A 15 13.94 7.49 -4.09
C SER A 15 13.40 8.64 -4.91
N LEU A 16 12.07 8.76 -4.95
CA LEU A 16 11.36 9.85 -5.60
C LEU A 16 10.32 10.45 -4.62
N ASP A 17 10.46 11.73 -4.31
CA ASP A 17 9.42 12.49 -3.59
C ASP A 17 8.32 12.87 -4.59
N PHE A 18 7.26 12.05 -4.70
CA PHE A 18 6.20 12.24 -5.69
C PHE A 18 5.10 13.18 -5.17
N PHE A 19 4.62 12.96 -3.95
CA PHE A 19 3.72 13.86 -3.24
C PHE A 19 4.15 14.03 -1.79
N ASN A 20 4.07 15.25 -1.27
CA ASN A 20 4.25 15.54 0.15
C ASN A 20 2.91 16.05 0.73
N LEU A 21 1.93 15.15 0.85
CA LEU A 21 0.58 15.43 1.31
C LEU A 21 0.23 14.51 2.48
N PRO A 22 -0.43 15.04 3.53
CA PRO A 22 -1.11 14.18 4.50
C PRO A 22 -2.13 13.28 3.80
N SER A 23 -2.23 12.01 4.21
CA SER A 23 -3.08 11.04 3.51
C SER A 23 -4.57 11.42 3.42
N PRO A 24 -5.19 12.13 4.38
CA PRO A 24 -6.55 12.63 4.21
C PRO A 24 -6.74 13.62 3.04
N HIS A 25 -5.66 14.17 2.53
CA HIS A 25 -5.69 15.08 1.37
C HIS A 25 -5.44 14.38 0.04
N ILE A 26 -5.15 13.08 0.05
CA ILE A 26 -5.06 12.28 -1.16
C ILE A 26 -6.45 12.16 -1.78
N LYS A 27 -6.54 12.39 -3.07
CA LYS A 27 -7.77 12.37 -3.87
C LYS A 27 -7.61 11.37 -5.02
N PRO A 28 -8.70 10.90 -5.64
CA PRO A 28 -8.63 9.98 -6.78
C PRO A 28 -7.69 10.46 -7.89
N LYS A 29 -7.62 11.77 -8.17
CA LYS A 29 -6.67 12.34 -9.14
C LYS A 29 -5.20 12.09 -8.78
N HIS A 30 -4.86 12.04 -7.47
CA HIS A 30 -3.49 11.77 -7.02
C HIS A 30 -3.18 10.28 -7.17
N MET A 31 -4.14 9.40 -6.90
CA MET A 31 -4.01 7.96 -7.11
C MET A 31 -3.82 7.64 -8.60
N LEU A 32 -4.58 8.30 -9.47
CA LEU A 32 -4.43 8.18 -10.93
C LEU A 32 -3.06 8.67 -11.42
N ALA A 33 -2.57 9.80 -10.89
CA ALA A 33 -1.25 10.30 -11.22
C ALA A 33 -0.15 9.32 -10.78
N LEU A 34 -0.30 8.72 -9.59
CA LEU A 34 0.60 7.69 -9.09
C LEU A 34 0.58 6.43 -9.99
N TYR A 35 -0.60 5.97 -10.37
CA TYR A 35 -0.75 4.87 -11.34
C TYR A 35 0.00 5.14 -12.64
N LYS A 36 -0.21 6.32 -13.24
CA LYS A 36 0.49 6.71 -14.48
C LYS A 36 2.01 6.74 -14.30
N LYS A 37 2.48 7.23 -13.17
CA LYS A 37 3.92 7.24 -12.83
C LYS A 37 4.48 5.83 -12.71
N ILE A 38 3.79 4.94 -12.01
CA ILE A 38 4.17 3.53 -11.90
C ILE A 38 4.28 2.91 -13.30
N LYS A 39 3.26 3.10 -14.15
CA LYS A 39 3.24 2.56 -15.51
C LYS A 39 4.42 3.05 -16.37
N GLN A 40 4.84 4.31 -16.18
CA GLN A 40 5.97 4.89 -16.89
C GLN A 40 7.33 4.35 -16.43
N GLU A 41 7.50 4.15 -15.13
CA GLU A 41 8.80 3.86 -14.52
C GLU A 41 9.08 2.36 -14.34
N ALA A 42 8.06 1.55 -14.29
CA ALA A 42 8.17 0.15 -13.86
C ALA A 42 9.13 -0.71 -14.69
N ALA A 43 9.33 -0.37 -15.98
CA ALA A 43 10.28 -1.10 -16.84
C ALA A 43 11.75 -0.94 -16.42
N ALA A 44 12.05 0.04 -15.56
CA ALA A 44 13.41 0.33 -15.09
C ALA A 44 13.72 -0.29 -13.72
N TYR A 45 12.74 -0.94 -13.07
CA TYR A 45 12.86 -1.42 -11.69
C TYR A 45 12.33 -2.84 -11.53
N ASP A 46 12.91 -3.59 -10.59
CA ASP A 46 12.48 -4.94 -10.22
C ASP A 46 11.30 -4.93 -9.25
N GLY A 47 11.06 -3.81 -8.55
CA GLY A 47 9.95 -3.63 -7.62
C GLY A 47 9.75 -2.16 -7.23
N ILE A 48 8.58 -1.83 -6.71
CA ILE A 48 8.23 -0.47 -6.29
C ILE A 48 7.69 -0.50 -4.85
N VAL A 49 8.26 0.36 -4.00
CA VAL A 49 7.75 0.63 -2.66
C VAL A 49 7.16 2.04 -2.60
N ILE A 50 5.95 2.15 -2.06
CA ILE A 50 5.24 3.42 -1.89
C ILE A 50 5.05 3.65 -0.40
N THR A 51 5.71 4.68 0.15
CA THR A 51 5.44 5.14 1.51
C THR A 51 4.24 6.07 1.51
N HIS A 52 3.26 5.79 2.35
CA HIS A 52 1.98 6.48 2.36
C HIS A 52 1.49 6.73 3.78
N GLY A 53 0.78 7.83 4.00
CA GLY A 53 0.10 8.06 5.26
C GLY A 53 -1.06 7.08 5.47
N THR A 54 -1.25 6.62 6.70
CA THR A 54 -2.07 5.44 7.00
C THR A 54 -3.58 5.64 6.91
N ASP A 55 -4.10 6.88 6.89
CA ASP A 55 -5.56 7.11 6.92
C ASP A 55 -6.27 6.74 5.61
N THR A 56 -5.58 6.84 4.48
CA THR A 56 -6.13 6.47 3.16
C THR A 56 -5.22 5.51 2.38
N LEU A 57 -4.31 4.84 3.08
CA LEU A 57 -3.39 3.88 2.47
C LEU A 57 -4.15 2.72 1.81
N GLU A 58 -5.14 2.17 2.49
CA GLU A 58 -5.95 1.05 1.98
C GLU A 58 -6.71 1.43 0.71
N GLU A 59 -7.22 2.66 0.61
CA GLU A 59 -7.91 3.17 -0.57
C GLU A 59 -6.95 3.31 -1.76
N THR A 60 -5.77 3.89 -1.54
CA THR A 60 -4.73 4.00 -2.57
C THR A 60 -4.25 2.63 -3.02
N ALA A 61 -4.04 1.70 -2.09
CA ALA A 61 -3.62 0.34 -2.40
C ALA A 61 -4.66 -0.39 -3.25
N TYR A 62 -5.94 -0.33 -2.86
CA TYR A 62 -7.03 -0.96 -3.62
C TYR A 62 -7.22 -0.31 -5.00
N PHE A 63 -7.15 1.02 -5.08
CA PHE A 63 -7.21 1.71 -6.38
C PHE A 63 -6.13 1.18 -7.32
N LEU A 64 -4.88 1.11 -6.87
CA LEU A 64 -3.77 0.61 -7.69
C LEU A 64 -3.96 -0.88 -8.06
N ASP A 65 -4.50 -1.70 -7.16
CA ASP A 65 -4.73 -3.12 -7.41
C ASP A 65 -5.79 -3.38 -8.49
N THR A 66 -6.72 -2.43 -8.68
CA THR A 66 -7.72 -2.48 -9.76
C THR A 66 -7.21 -1.94 -11.09
N MET A 67 -6.01 -1.38 -11.13
CA MET A 67 -5.42 -0.84 -12.35
C MET A 67 -4.61 -1.90 -13.11
N GLU A 68 -4.41 -1.67 -14.41
CA GLU A 68 -3.49 -2.44 -15.22
C GLU A 68 -2.04 -2.06 -14.89
N ILE A 69 -1.51 -2.68 -13.83
CA ILE A 69 -0.16 -2.46 -13.33
C ILE A 69 0.83 -3.43 -13.98
N PRO A 70 2.12 -3.05 -14.06
CA PRO A 70 3.19 -3.93 -14.53
C PRO A 70 3.34 -5.17 -13.67
N HIS A 71 3.95 -6.21 -14.25
CA HIS A 71 4.22 -7.49 -13.58
C HIS A 71 5.51 -7.42 -12.74
N ILE A 72 5.52 -6.53 -11.78
CA ILE A 72 6.56 -6.41 -10.75
C ILE A 72 5.89 -6.23 -9.37
N PRO A 73 6.58 -6.55 -8.27
CA PRO A 73 6.05 -6.27 -6.94
C PRO A 73 5.75 -4.78 -6.73
N ILE A 74 4.53 -4.46 -6.30
CA ILE A 74 4.15 -3.11 -5.87
C ILE A 74 3.67 -3.19 -4.44
N VAL A 75 4.37 -2.52 -3.54
CA VAL A 75 4.18 -2.63 -2.11
C VAL A 75 3.91 -1.26 -1.50
N LEU A 76 2.78 -1.10 -0.83
CA LEU A 76 2.52 0.07 0.00
C LEU A 76 2.90 -0.21 1.46
N THR A 77 3.41 0.81 2.11
CA THR A 77 3.73 0.78 3.54
C THR A 77 3.59 2.17 4.15
N GLY A 78 3.63 2.23 5.47
CA GLY A 78 3.52 3.47 6.22
C GLY A 78 4.00 3.31 7.66
N ALA A 79 3.68 4.29 8.48
CA ALA A 79 3.97 4.27 9.90
C ALA A 79 2.75 4.69 10.71
N MET A 80 2.48 3.96 11.79
CA MET A 80 1.44 4.34 12.76
C MET A 80 1.97 5.29 13.82
N ARG A 81 3.29 5.30 14.05
CA ARG A 81 3.98 6.19 14.97
C ARG A 81 4.97 7.05 14.20
N SER A 82 4.99 8.33 14.54
CA SER A 82 5.91 9.29 13.93
C SER A 82 7.38 8.91 14.19
N SER A 83 8.27 9.34 13.31
CA SER A 83 9.71 8.99 13.41
C SER A 83 10.40 9.51 14.69
N ASN A 84 9.80 10.48 15.38
CA ASN A 84 10.24 11.05 16.65
C ASN A 84 9.55 10.42 17.87
N GLU A 85 8.64 9.50 17.68
CA GLU A 85 7.99 8.79 18.77
C GLU A 85 8.77 7.56 19.21
N LEU A 86 8.70 7.26 20.52
CA LEU A 86 9.26 6.02 21.06
C LEU A 86 8.53 4.81 20.45
N GLY A 87 9.31 3.87 19.92
CA GLY A 87 8.75 2.70 19.23
C GLY A 87 8.17 3.01 17.85
N SER A 88 8.71 4.04 17.16
CA SER A 88 8.39 4.31 15.75
C SER A 88 8.58 3.06 14.89
N ASP A 89 7.57 2.74 14.09
CA ASP A 89 7.50 1.55 13.24
C ASP A 89 7.88 1.82 11.78
N GLY A 90 8.07 3.09 11.39
CA GLY A 90 8.21 3.48 9.99
C GLY A 90 9.44 2.88 9.29
N VAL A 91 10.61 2.91 9.93
CA VAL A 91 11.85 2.36 9.34
C VAL A 91 11.72 0.85 9.18
N TYR A 92 11.19 0.17 10.20
CA TYR A 92 11.01 -1.27 10.17
C TYR A 92 10.04 -1.71 9.07
N ASN A 93 8.89 -1.06 8.97
CA ASN A 93 7.89 -1.32 7.92
C ASN A 93 8.46 -1.05 6.52
N TYR A 94 9.24 0.04 6.37
CA TYR A 94 9.89 0.37 5.11
C TYR A 94 10.89 -0.71 4.67
N LEU A 95 11.75 -1.19 5.58
CA LEU A 95 12.70 -2.26 5.29
C LEU A 95 11.99 -3.58 4.97
N SER A 96 10.92 -3.87 5.68
CA SER A 96 10.06 -5.02 5.41
C SER A 96 9.42 -4.92 4.02
N ALA A 97 8.93 -3.74 3.63
CA ALA A 97 8.38 -3.50 2.31
C ALA A 97 9.45 -3.65 1.19
N LEU A 98 10.67 -3.17 1.41
CA LEU A 98 11.78 -3.38 0.47
C LEU A 98 12.10 -4.86 0.27
N ARG A 99 12.12 -5.65 1.35
CA ARG A 99 12.33 -7.11 1.27
C ARG A 99 11.27 -7.78 0.42
N VAL A 100 10.01 -7.42 0.62
CA VAL A 100 8.89 -7.97 -0.17
C VAL A 100 8.95 -7.50 -1.63
N ALA A 101 9.29 -6.23 -1.87
CA ALA A 101 9.42 -5.69 -3.22
C ALA A 101 10.62 -6.28 -4.00
N SER A 102 11.59 -6.85 -3.31
CA SER A 102 12.76 -7.53 -3.90
C SER A 102 12.53 -9.04 -4.06
N ASP A 103 11.37 -9.58 -3.72
CA ASP A 103 11.04 -11.00 -3.87
C ASP A 103 10.16 -11.23 -5.09
N ASP A 104 10.70 -11.92 -6.10
CA ASP A 104 9.99 -12.26 -7.34
C ASP A 104 8.64 -12.95 -7.10
N LYS A 105 8.51 -13.69 -5.98
CA LYS A 105 7.25 -14.34 -5.60
C LYS A 105 6.13 -13.35 -5.27
N ALA A 106 6.45 -12.08 -5.06
CA ALA A 106 5.46 -11.03 -4.81
C ALA A 106 4.81 -10.49 -6.09
N ALA A 107 5.45 -10.62 -7.25
CA ALA A 107 5.00 -10.02 -8.52
C ALA A 107 3.58 -10.44 -8.93
N ASP A 108 3.22 -11.71 -8.71
CA ASP A 108 1.90 -12.25 -9.08
C ASP A 108 0.79 -11.98 -8.05
N LYS A 109 1.11 -11.35 -6.92
CA LYS A 109 0.17 -11.24 -5.81
C LYS A 109 -0.66 -9.95 -5.81
N GLY A 110 -0.47 -9.11 -6.81
CA GLY A 110 -1.13 -7.83 -6.90
C GLY A 110 -0.43 -6.74 -6.10
N VAL A 111 -1.15 -5.68 -5.81
CA VAL A 111 -0.67 -4.66 -4.91
C VAL A 111 -0.74 -5.17 -3.48
N LEU A 112 0.37 -5.03 -2.77
CA LEU A 112 0.53 -5.52 -1.41
C LEU A 112 0.61 -4.35 -0.43
N VAL A 113 0.11 -4.58 0.77
CA VAL A 113 0.34 -3.70 1.92
C VAL A 113 1.17 -4.46 2.94
N VAL A 114 2.30 -3.88 3.32
CA VAL A 114 3.23 -4.48 4.28
C VAL A 114 3.31 -3.60 5.51
N MET A 115 2.80 -4.12 6.62
CA MET A 115 2.78 -3.46 7.91
C MET A 115 2.94 -4.50 9.02
N ASN A 116 3.76 -4.19 10.04
CA ASN A 116 3.87 -4.99 11.27
C ASN A 116 4.08 -6.49 11.00
N ASP A 117 5.06 -6.84 10.15
CA ASP A 117 5.43 -8.21 9.72
C ASP A 117 4.38 -8.96 8.89
N GLU A 118 3.23 -8.37 8.62
CA GLU A 118 2.20 -8.99 7.79
C GLU A 118 2.19 -8.45 6.36
N ILE A 119 1.94 -9.35 5.42
CA ILE A 119 1.76 -9.04 4.00
C ILE A 119 0.30 -9.22 3.67
N HIS A 120 -0.37 -8.14 3.32
CA HIS A 120 -1.79 -8.12 3.01
C HIS A 120 -2.05 -7.87 1.53
N ALA A 121 -3.10 -8.50 0.98
CA ALA A 121 -3.63 -8.11 -0.32
C ALA A 121 -4.36 -6.76 -0.20
N ALA A 122 -4.08 -5.83 -1.11
CA ALA A 122 -4.76 -4.53 -1.16
C ALA A 122 -6.30 -4.66 -1.20
N LYS A 123 -6.81 -5.73 -1.82
CA LYS A 123 -8.24 -6.01 -1.93
C LYS A 123 -8.95 -6.19 -0.59
N TYR A 124 -8.26 -6.64 0.45
CA TYR A 124 -8.90 -7.08 1.70
C TYR A 124 -8.37 -6.41 2.95
N VAL A 125 -7.26 -5.69 2.84
CA VAL A 125 -6.66 -5.00 3.98
C VAL A 125 -7.50 -3.80 4.40
N THR A 126 -7.61 -3.58 5.69
CA THR A 126 -8.27 -2.40 6.26
C THR A 126 -7.59 -1.94 7.54
N LYS A 127 -7.63 -0.62 7.78
CA LYS A 127 -7.18 0.00 9.02
C LYS A 127 -8.25 -0.16 10.09
N THR A 128 -8.02 -1.04 11.04
CA THR A 128 -9.02 -1.40 12.07
C THR A 128 -8.95 -0.55 13.34
N HIS A 129 -7.87 0.22 13.53
CA HIS A 129 -7.64 1.02 14.72
C HIS A 129 -6.89 2.30 14.39
N THR A 130 -7.10 3.38 15.14
CA THR A 130 -6.53 4.70 14.87
C THR A 130 -5.05 4.85 15.25
N THR A 131 -4.54 4.09 16.23
CA THR A 131 -3.20 4.31 16.82
C THR A 131 -2.36 3.03 17.00
N ASN A 132 -2.97 1.84 16.93
CA ASN A 132 -2.25 0.59 17.14
C ASN A 132 -1.33 0.29 15.95
N VAL A 133 -0.09 -0.13 16.19
CA VAL A 133 0.85 -0.52 15.12
C VAL A 133 0.38 -1.75 14.34
N SER A 134 -0.38 -2.65 14.98
CA SER A 134 -1.01 -3.83 14.36
C SER A 134 -2.43 -3.53 13.85
N THR A 135 -2.64 -2.35 13.27
CA THR A 135 -3.98 -1.89 12.88
C THR A 135 -4.40 -2.33 11.48
N PHE A 136 -3.45 -2.54 10.58
CA PHE A 136 -3.76 -3.07 9.25
C PHE A 136 -4.00 -4.56 9.35
N GLN A 137 -5.22 -4.96 9.04
CA GLN A 137 -5.68 -6.32 9.18
C GLN A 137 -6.44 -6.77 7.93
N THR A 138 -6.55 -8.07 7.74
CA THR A 138 -7.43 -8.69 6.75
C THR A 138 -8.42 -9.60 7.47
N PRO A 139 -9.48 -9.05 8.10
CA PRO A 139 -10.32 -9.79 9.05
C PRO A 139 -11.01 -11.01 8.47
N THR A 140 -11.40 -10.96 7.19
CA THR A 140 -12.18 -12.05 6.56
C THR A 140 -11.31 -13.09 5.86
N HIS A 141 -10.10 -12.74 5.44
CA HIS A 141 -9.27 -13.62 4.61
C HIS A 141 -7.90 -13.95 5.25
N GLY A 142 -7.51 -13.19 6.30
CA GLY A 142 -6.16 -13.26 6.87
C GLY A 142 -5.07 -12.75 5.91
N PRO A 143 -3.86 -12.54 6.39
CA PRO A 143 -2.75 -12.06 5.56
C PRO A 143 -2.40 -13.04 4.44
N LEU A 144 -1.77 -12.54 3.38
CA LEU A 144 -1.19 -13.36 2.31
C LEU A 144 0.08 -14.06 2.76
N GLY A 145 0.80 -13.46 3.69
CA GLY A 145 2.06 -13.98 4.18
C GLY A 145 2.57 -13.24 5.40
N LEU A 146 3.70 -13.71 5.91
CA LEU A 146 4.43 -13.13 7.04
C LEU A 146 5.89 -12.91 6.68
N ILE A 147 6.46 -11.85 7.24
CA ILE A 147 7.88 -11.55 7.15
C ILE A 147 8.55 -12.07 8.42
N MET A 148 9.37 -13.07 8.27
CA MET A 148 10.18 -13.63 9.35
C MET A 148 11.60 -13.08 9.27
N LYS A 149 12.37 -13.27 10.34
CA LYS A 149 13.74 -12.74 10.45
C LYS A 149 14.61 -13.06 9.21
N HIS A 150 14.51 -14.26 8.67
CA HIS A 150 15.37 -14.76 7.58
C HIS A 150 14.62 -15.11 6.30
N GLU A 151 13.28 -15.13 6.31
CA GLU A 151 12.50 -15.57 5.15
C GLU A 151 11.15 -14.85 5.07
N ILE A 152 10.54 -14.89 3.89
CA ILE A 152 9.18 -14.46 3.64
C ILE A 152 8.34 -15.69 3.37
N LEU A 153 7.27 -15.87 4.15
CA LEU A 153 6.33 -16.97 4.00
C LEU A 153 5.05 -16.48 3.35
N TYR A 154 4.68 -17.03 2.20
CA TYR A 154 3.40 -16.79 1.55
C TYR A 154 2.48 -17.99 1.77
N PHE A 155 1.27 -17.74 2.27
CA PHE A 155 0.28 -18.79 2.56
C PHE A 155 -0.73 -18.98 1.44
N LYS A 156 -0.89 -17.97 0.58
CA LYS A 156 -1.95 -17.91 -0.42
C LYS A 156 -1.43 -17.46 -1.78
N THR A 157 -2.13 -17.92 -2.81
CA THR A 157 -2.00 -17.39 -4.17
C THR A 157 -2.86 -16.15 -4.34
N ALA A 158 -2.50 -15.30 -5.31
CA ALA A 158 -3.34 -14.17 -5.68
C ALA A 158 -4.67 -14.65 -6.28
N GLU A 159 -5.73 -13.92 -5.97
CA GLU A 159 -7.03 -14.13 -6.61
C GLU A 159 -7.12 -13.38 -7.95
N PRO A 160 -7.98 -13.84 -8.86
CA PRO A 160 -8.26 -13.10 -10.08
C PRO A 160 -8.73 -11.66 -9.78
N ARG A 161 -8.21 -10.70 -10.53
CA ARG A 161 -8.51 -9.28 -10.37
C ARG A 161 -9.12 -8.71 -11.63
N VAL A 162 -10.09 -7.82 -11.48
CA VAL A 162 -10.53 -6.94 -12.56
C VAL A 162 -9.47 -5.85 -12.70
N ARG A 163 -9.08 -5.53 -13.93
CA ARG A 163 -8.07 -4.52 -14.23
C ARG A 163 -8.61 -3.48 -15.19
N PHE A 164 -8.30 -2.22 -14.92
CA PHE A 164 -8.69 -1.08 -15.72
C PHE A 164 -7.45 -0.29 -16.16
N ASP A 165 -7.46 0.17 -17.39
CA ASP A 165 -6.51 1.18 -17.88
C ASP A 165 -7.26 2.52 -17.98
N LEU A 166 -7.02 3.42 -17.03
CA LEU A 166 -7.74 4.69 -16.92
C LEU A 166 -6.86 5.87 -17.28
N ASP A 167 -7.35 6.69 -18.20
CA ASP A 167 -6.71 7.97 -18.52
C ASP A 167 -7.23 9.13 -17.67
N HIS A 168 -8.47 9.04 -17.19
CA HIS A 168 -9.12 10.09 -16.40
C HIS A 168 -10.18 9.51 -15.47
N ILE A 169 -10.51 10.27 -14.45
CA ILE A 169 -11.60 9.96 -13.50
C ILE A 169 -12.62 11.09 -13.59
N GLN A 170 -13.89 10.73 -13.75
CA GLN A 170 -15.01 11.65 -13.82
C GLN A 170 -16.08 11.30 -12.79
N GLY A 171 -16.81 12.34 -12.36
CA GLY A 171 -17.91 12.20 -11.43
C GLY A 171 -17.47 12.08 -9.97
N LEU A 172 -18.46 12.10 -9.10
CA LEU A 172 -18.34 11.91 -7.66
C LEU A 172 -19.18 10.70 -7.27
N VAL A 173 -18.57 9.71 -6.67
CA VAL A 173 -19.24 8.52 -6.13
C VAL A 173 -18.91 8.43 -4.63
N PRO A 174 -19.67 9.12 -3.77
CA PRO A 174 -19.42 9.12 -2.34
C PRO A 174 -19.88 7.80 -1.71
N ILE A 175 -19.17 7.37 -0.68
CA ILE A 175 -19.63 6.33 0.24
C ILE A 175 -20.29 7.04 1.41
N VAL A 176 -21.59 6.84 1.58
CA VAL A 176 -22.37 7.47 2.65
C VAL A 176 -22.81 6.38 3.63
N PRO A 177 -22.24 6.34 4.86
CA PRO A 177 -22.70 5.39 5.85
C PRO A 177 -24.12 5.74 6.30
N VAL A 178 -25.02 4.77 6.27
CA VAL A 178 -26.37 4.91 6.79
C VAL A 178 -26.36 4.78 8.31
N TYR A 179 -27.02 5.70 8.99
CA TYR A 179 -27.12 5.74 10.45
C TYR A 179 -28.54 6.00 10.93
N ALA A 180 -28.84 5.63 12.18
CA ALA A 180 -30.16 5.86 12.78
C ALA A 180 -30.49 7.37 12.83
N GLY A 181 -31.61 7.75 12.23
CA GLY A 181 -32.04 9.15 12.09
C GLY A 181 -31.53 9.87 10.85
N MET A 182 -30.86 9.19 9.94
CA MET A 182 -30.49 9.74 8.64
C MET A 182 -31.75 10.07 7.83
N THR A 183 -31.76 11.25 7.22
CA THR A 183 -32.86 11.72 6.35
C THR A 183 -32.43 11.73 4.90
N GLU A 184 -33.42 11.79 3.99
CA GLU A 184 -33.20 11.87 2.53
C GLU A 184 -32.44 13.11 2.06
N GLU A 185 -32.36 14.15 2.90
CA GLU A 185 -31.62 15.38 2.59
C GLU A 185 -30.12 15.19 2.39
N LEU A 186 -29.57 14.03 2.79
CA LEU A 186 -28.15 13.69 2.65
C LEU A 186 -27.85 12.78 1.46
N LEU A 187 -28.88 12.38 0.72
CA LEU A 187 -28.80 11.55 -0.48
C LEU A 187 -29.02 12.38 -1.74
#